data_0b462ee3b3ee7afa52788ca37332087c
#
_entry.id   0b462ee3b3ee7afa52788ca37332087c
#
_cell.length_a   1.000
_cell.length_b   1.000
_cell.length_c   1.000
_cell.angle_alpha   90.00
_cell.angle_beta   90.00
_cell.angle_gamma   90.00
#
_symmetry.space_group_name_H-M   'P 1'
#
loop_
_entity.id
_entity.type
_entity.pdbx_description
1 polymer ?
#
loop_
_entity_poly.entity_id
_entity_poly.type
_entity_poly.pdbx_seq_one_letter_code
_entity_poly.pdbx_strand_id
1 'polypeptide(L)'
;GAHSMDRHFLEAPFERNMPVILALLGIWYTNFHEAETHAILPYDYSLRSLPMYLEQADMESNGKSVDRYGRSVDYATGPIIWGASGINGQHAFYQLIHQGTRMIPVDFIVSMQASDLAHQEQHSIMIANAFAQAEALMRGRTLDETYAGIDPEARDQQAVHARIRHMVFSGNHPSNTLLLDELTPRSLGMLLSLYEHKIFVQGIIWGLNSFDQWGVELGKRLTQRILEEFEQGEDTHNHDASTNTLINHYRRAVKKNQQAAG
;
A
#
# COMPACT_ATOMS: atom_id res chain seq x y z
N GLY A 1 -7.88 -14.71 -17.53
CA GLY A 1 -6.71 -14.45 -16.66
C GLY A 1 -6.94 -14.96 -15.27
N ALA A 2 -7.99 -14.51 -14.59
CA ALA A 2 -8.35 -14.96 -13.24
C ALA A 2 -8.45 -16.50 -13.17
N HIS A 3 -9.20 -17.13 -14.06
CA HIS A 3 -9.29 -18.58 -14.11
C HIS A 3 -7.91 -19.26 -14.28
N SER A 4 -6.97 -18.68 -15.02
CA SER A 4 -5.63 -19.24 -15.12
C SER A 4 -4.86 -19.17 -13.80
N MET A 5 -5.05 -18.11 -13.02
CA MET A 5 -4.48 -17.95 -11.69
C MET A 5 -5.16 -18.87 -10.68
N ASP A 6 -6.49 -19.06 -10.76
CA ASP A 6 -7.22 -20.02 -9.93
C ASP A 6 -6.68 -21.45 -10.11
N ARG A 7 -6.45 -21.85 -11.37
CA ARG A 7 -5.83 -23.14 -11.64
C ARG A 7 -4.41 -23.24 -11.09
N HIS A 8 -3.60 -22.20 -11.26
CA HIS A 8 -2.26 -22.15 -10.67
C HIS A 8 -2.32 -22.27 -9.14
N PHE A 9 -3.23 -21.56 -8.49
CA PHE A 9 -3.42 -21.62 -7.04
C PHE A 9 -3.81 -23.04 -6.56
N LEU A 10 -4.67 -23.74 -7.30
CA LEU A 10 -5.14 -25.07 -6.94
C LEU A 10 -4.13 -26.18 -7.26
N GLU A 11 -3.37 -26.04 -8.34
CA GLU A 11 -2.55 -27.12 -8.91
C GLU A 11 -1.05 -27.02 -8.58
N ALA A 12 -0.54 -25.78 -8.34
CA ALA A 12 0.88 -25.59 -8.10
C ALA A 12 1.29 -26.08 -6.69
N PRO A 13 2.44 -26.75 -6.55
CA PRO A 13 2.98 -27.06 -5.23
C PRO A 13 3.33 -25.76 -4.46
N PHE A 14 3.28 -25.81 -3.14
CA PHE A 14 3.41 -24.60 -2.31
C PHE A 14 4.69 -23.79 -2.60
N GLU A 15 5.78 -24.44 -2.91
CA GLU A 15 7.07 -23.82 -3.21
C GLU A 15 7.09 -23.02 -4.53
N ARG A 16 6.07 -23.20 -5.36
CA ARG A 16 5.88 -22.52 -6.64
C ARG A 16 4.54 -21.80 -6.75
N ASN A 17 3.75 -21.82 -5.70
CA ASN A 17 2.43 -21.21 -5.67
C ASN A 17 2.57 -19.73 -5.34
N MET A 18 2.51 -18.87 -6.35
CA MET A 18 2.75 -17.44 -6.19
C MET A 18 1.86 -16.77 -5.13
N PRO A 19 0.52 -16.97 -5.11
CA PRO A 19 -0.33 -16.43 -4.05
C PRO A 19 0.09 -16.87 -2.66
N VAL A 20 0.41 -18.15 -2.48
CA VAL A 20 0.84 -18.70 -1.18
C VAL A 20 2.17 -18.10 -0.74
N ILE A 21 3.14 -18.01 -1.65
CA ILE A 21 4.46 -17.40 -1.36
C ILE A 21 4.29 -15.94 -0.92
N LEU A 22 3.53 -15.13 -1.67
CA LEU A 22 3.29 -13.74 -1.32
C LEU A 22 2.53 -13.60 0.01
N ALA A 23 1.59 -14.49 0.29
CA ALA A 23 0.87 -14.51 1.56
C ALA A 23 1.79 -14.80 2.73
N LEU A 24 2.65 -15.81 2.61
CA LEU A 24 3.62 -16.19 3.65
C LEU A 24 4.67 -15.09 3.88
N LEU A 25 5.17 -14.46 2.81
CA LEU A 25 6.07 -13.32 2.93
C LEU A 25 5.39 -12.14 3.64
N GLY A 26 4.14 -11.82 3.30
CA GLY A 26 3.37 -10.78 3.98
C GLY A 26 3.20 -11.06 5.47
N ILE A 27 2.84 -12.30 5.84
CA ILE A 27 2.75 -12.72 7.25
C ILE A 27 4.12 -12.64 7.94
N TRP A 28 5.17 -13.09 7.25
CA TRP A 28 6.54 -13.01 7.76
C TRP A 28 6.91 -11.57 8.14
N TYR A 29 6.67 -10.63 7.25
CA TYR A 29 6.97 -9.23 7.51
C TYR A 29 6.07 -8.62 8.59
N THR A 30 4.77 -8.88 8.55
CA THR A 30 3.80 -8.31 9.51
C THR A 30 3.99 -8.86 10.91
N ASN A 31 4.12 -10.18 11.06
CA ASN A 31 4.07 -10.83 12.38
C ASN A 31 5.45 -11.09 13.00
N PHE A 32 6.53 -11.13 12.21
CA PHE A 32 7.88 -11.45 12.71
C PHE A 32 8.87 -10.29 12.57
N HIS A 33 8.57 -9.32 11.72
CA HIS A 33 9.40 -8.12 11.50
C HIS A 33 8.67 -6.82 11.79
N GLU A 34 7.47 -6.89 12.34
CA GLU A 34 6.68 -5.73 12.78
C GLU A 34 6.42 -4.70 11.66
N ALA A 35 6.33 -5.17 10.40
CA ALA A 35 6.01 -4.31 9.28
C ALA A 35 4.52 -3.92 9.34
N GLU A 36 4.24 -2.66 9.64
CA GLU A 36 2.89 -2.13 9.77
C GLU A 36 2.23 -1.83 8.41
N THR A 37 3.04 -1.68 7.36
CA THR A 37 2.57 -1.25 6.04
C THR A 37 3.20 -2.09 4.92
N HIS A 38 2.56 -2.09 3.75
CA HIS A 38 3.06 -2.74 2.54
C HIS A 38 2.78 -1.82 1.34
N ALA A 39 3.82 -1.46 0.59
CA ALA A 39 3.71 -0.55 -0.55
C ALA A 39 3.53 -1.31 -1.86
N ILE A 40 2.57 -0.90 -2.69
CA ILE A 40 2.30 -1.44 -4.02
C ILE A 40 2.69 -0.39 -5.06
N LEU A 41 3.71 -0.70 -5.85
CA LEU A 41 4.33 0.25 -6.76
C LEU A 41 4.31 -0.25 -8.21
N PRO A 42 3.19 -0.08 -8.93
CA PRO A 42 3.12 -0.43 -10.34
C PRO A 42 3.94 0.54 -11.19
N TYR A 43 4.86 -0.01 -11.97
CA TYR A 43 5.63 0.70 -13.01
C TYR A 43 4.94 0.52 -14.36
N ASP A 44 3.66 0.87 -14.38
CA ASP A 44 2.81 1.02 -15.55
C ASP A 44 1.68 1.98 -15.19
N TYR A 45 1.52 3.05 -15.97
CA TYR A 45 0.52 4.07 -15.67
C TYR A 45 -0.91 3.53 -15.75
N SER A 46 -1.17 2.52 -16.58
CA SER A 46 -2.48 1.88 -16.68
C SER A 46 -2.88 1.17 -15.39
N LEU A 47 -1.91 0.79 -14.56
CA LEU A 47 -2.13 0.18 -13.24
C LEU A 47 -2.16 1.20 -12.08
N ARG A 48 -2.20 2.51 -12.34
CA ARG A 48 -2.16 3.55 -11.30
C ARG A 48 -3.25 3.44 -10.23
N SER A 49 -4.37 2.81 -10.55
CA SER A 49 -5.48 2.59 -9.61
C SER A 49 -5.38 1.24 -8.87
N LEU A 50 -4.40 0.40 -9.19
CA LEU A 50 -4.24 -0.90 -8.53
C LEU A 50 -3.96 -0.77 -7.03
N PRO A 51 -3.08 0.14 -6.55
CA PRO A 51 -2.90 0.31 -5.11
C PRO A 51 -4.20 0.58 -4.39
N MET A 52 -5.03 1.51 -4.88
CA MET A 52 -6.32 1.86 -4.28
C MET A 52 -7.31 0.68 -4.29
N TYR A 53 -7.32 -0.16 -5.32
CA TYR A 53 -8.09 -1.39 -5.33
C TYR A 53 -7.63 -2.36 -4.23
N LEU A 54 -6.32 -2.53 -4.08
CA LEU A 54 -5.74 -3.44 -3.08
C LEU A 54 -5.85 -2.89 -1.66
N GLU A 55 -5.86 -1.57 -1.47
CA GLU A 55 -6.19 -0.92 -0.20
C GLU A 55 -7.54 -1.43 0.30
N GLN A 56 -8.57 -1.35 -0.53
CA GLN A 56 -9.88 -1.86 -0.19
C GLN A 56 -9.87 -3.39 -0.02
N ALA A 57 -9.38 -4.11 -1.02
CA ALA A 57 -9.45 -5.58 -1.05
C ALA A 57 -8.75 -6.24 0.16
N ASP A 58 -7.57 -5.75 0.57
CA ASP A 58 -6.78 -6.34 1.67
C ASP A 58 -7.23 -5.81 3.03
N MET A 59 -7.33 -4.48 3.19
CA MET A 59 -7.62 -3.88 4.50
C MET A 59 -9.05 -4.17 4.98
N GLU A 60 -10.05 -4.16 4.10
CA GLU A 60 -11.41 -4.57 4.48
C GLU A 60 -11.49 -6.07 4.79
N SER A 61 -10.74 -6.89 4.05
CA SER A 61 -10.78 -8.34 4.24
C SER A 61 -10.06 -8.79 5.51
N ASN A 62 -8.83 -8.33 5.73
CA ASN A 62 -7.94 -8.83 6.76
C ASN A 62 -7.64 -7.84 7.90
N GLY A 63 -8.09 -6.58 7.81
CA GLY A 63 -7.95 -5.59 8.87
C GLY A 63 -8.95 -5.84 10.01
N LYS A 64 -8.78 -6.94 10.75
CA LYS A 64 -9.73 -7.41 11.76
C LYS A 64 -9.03 -7.78 13.06
N SER A 65 -9.67 -7.46 14.18
CA SER A 65 -9.21 -7.76 15.53
C SER A 65 -9.91 -8.96 16.16
N VAL A 66 -10.76 -9.68 15.39
CA VAL A 66 -11.56 -10.81 15.87
C VAL A 66 -11.44 -11.96 14.87
N ASP A 67 -11.19 -13.17 15.38
CA ASP A 67 -11.13 -14.38 14.58
C ASP A 67 -12.50 -14.86 14.14
N ARG A 68 -12.53 -15.89 13.28
CA ARG A 68 -13.77 -16.51 12.76
C ARG A 68 -14.69 -17.12 13.83
N TYR A 69 -14.19 -17.27 15.05
CA TYR A 69 -14.94 -17.81 16.18
C TYR A 69 -15.40 -16.73 17.16
N GLY A 70 -15.19 -15.44 16.82
CA GLY A 70 -15.60 -14.32 17.66
C GLY A 70 -14.62 -14.00 18.80
N ARG A 71 -13.38 -14.52 18.79
CA ARG A 71 -12.37 -14.27 19.81
C ARG A 71 -11.42 -13.16 19.36
N SER A 72 -11.07 -12.26 20.27
CA SER A 72 -10.04 -11.25 19.99
C SER A 72 -8.70 -11.91 19.68
N VAL A 73 -8.01 -11.39 18.64
CA VAL A 73 -6.64 -11.83 18.30
C VAL A 73 -5.62 -10.97 19.04
N ASP A 74 -4.49 -11.57 19.38
CA ASP A 74 -3.34 -10.94 20.07
C ASP A 74 -2.11 -10.78 19.17
N TYR A 75 -2.31 -10.88 17.86
CA TYR A 75 -1.30 -10.71 16.81
C TYR A 75 -1.75 -9.67 15.78
N ALA A 76 -0.80 -9.09 15.06
CA ALA A 76 -1.11 -8.18 13.95
C ALA A 76 -1.77 -8.93 12.79
N THR A 77 -2.77 -8.31 12.19
CA THR A 77 -3.46 -8.76 10.98
C THR A 77 -3.26 -7.71 9.88
N GLY A 78 -3.88 -7.87 8.74
CA GLY A 78 -3.84 -7.01 7.56
C GLY A 78 -3.01 -5.73 7.65
N PRO A 79 -1.86 -5.63 6.96
CA PRO A 79 -1.04 -4.42 6.97
C PRO A 79 -1.78 -3.26 6.30
N ILE A 80 -1.33 -2.02 6.56
CA ILE A 80 -1.80 -0.86 5.81
C ILE A 80 -1.25 -0.96 4.38
N ILE A 81 -2.12 -1.21 3.43
CA ILE A 81 -1.78 -1.21 2.00
C ILE A 81 -1.83 0.23 1.49
N TRP A 82 -0.84 0.63 0.71
CA TRP A 82 -0.77 1.94 0.10
C TRP A 82 0.16 1.91 -1.11
N GLY A 83 0.18 2.96 -1.91
CA GLY A 83 1.10 3.05 -3.02
C GLY A 83 0.73 4.09 -4.05
N ALA A 84 1.52 4.12 -5.11
CA ALA A 84 1.31 4.97 -6.28
C ALA A 84 2.06 4.39 -7.48
N SER A 85 1.80 4.91 -8.69
CA SER A 85 2.65 4.56 -9.83
C SER A 85 4.13 4.89 -9.52
N GLY A 86 5.04 3.97 -9.85
CA GLY A 86 6.41 3.95 -9.37
C GLY A 86 7.18 5.25 -9.56
N ILE A 87 7.13 5.86 -10.76
CA ILE A 87 7.83 7.14 -11.04
C ILE A 87 7.29 8.28 -10.17
N ASN A 88 5.98 8.39 -9.98
CA ASN A 88 5.39 9.40 -9.11
C ASN A 88 5.78 9.16 -7.64
N GLY A 89 5.82 7.90 -7.22
CA GLY A 89 6.26 7.49 -5.88
C GLY A 89 7.68 7.94 -5.56
N GLN A 90 8.60 7.89 -6.53
CA GLN A 90 10.00 8.31 -6.36
C GLN A 90 10.14 9.76 -5.85
N HIS A 91 9.24 10.64 -6.28
CA HIS A 91 9.23 12.04 -5.88
C HIS A 91 8.38 12.34 -4.64
N ALA A 92 7.70 11.32 -4.08
CA ALA A 92 6.78 11.49 -2.96
C ALA A 92 7.28 10.84 -1.67
N PHE A 93 7.62 9.56 -1.67
CA PHE A 93 7.83 8.80 -0.44
C PHE A 93 9.05 7.85 -0.46
N TYR A 94 9.81 7.76 -1.52
CA TYR A 94 10.98 6.86 -1.58
C TYR A 94 12.06 7.22 -0.57
N GLN A 95 12.17 8.49 -0.17
CA GLN A 95 13.06 8.90 0.91
C GLN A 95 12.76 8.10 2.20
N LEU A 96 11.49 7.92 2.53
CA LEU A 96 11.07 7.14 3.70
C LEU A 96 11.39 5.64 3.53
N ILE A 97 11.13 5.09 2.34
CA ILE A 97 11.37 3.67 2.07
C ILE A 97 12.86 3.34 2.16
N HIS A 98 13.75 4.20 1.63
CA HIS A 98 15.19 3.97 1.61
C HIS A 98 15.90 4.29 2.94
N GLN A 99 15.52 5.35 3.62
CA GLN A 99 16.27 5.88 4.77
C GLN A 99 15.39 6.13 6.00
N GLY A 100 14.12 5.73 5.95
CA GLY A 100 13.25 5.79 7.12
C GLY A 100 13.61 4.76 8.17
N THR A 101 12.99 4.88 9.33
CA THR A 101 13.22 4.00 10.49
C THR A 101 12.27 2.80 10.53
N ARG A 102 11.35 2.68 9.56
CA ARG A 102 10.35 1.62 9.50
C ARG A 102 10.67 0.65 8.38
N MET A 103 10.44 -0.64 8.61
CA MET A 103 10.45 -1.64 7.55
C MET A 103 9.17 -1.48 6.71
N ILE A 104 9.32 -1.30 5.41
CA ILE A 104 8.24 -1.18 4.45
C ILE A 104 8.49 -2.18 3.33
N PRO A 105 7.88 -3.37 3.35
CA PRO A 105 7.90 -4.29 2.21
C PRO A 105 7.28 -3.63 0.98
N VAL A 106 7.85 -3.90 -0.20
CA VAL A 106 7.45 -3.28 -1.46
C VAL A 106 7.16 -4.34 -2.51
N ASP A 107 6.04 -4.20 -3.21
CA ASP A 107 5.78 -4.94 -4.45
C ASP A 107 5.97 -4.01 -5.65
N PHE A 108 7.03 -4.24 -6.43
CA PHE A 108 7.19 -3.65 -7.76
C PHE A 108 6.42 -4.48 -8.78
N ILE A 109 5.59 -3.85 -9.60
CA ILE A 109 4.84 -4.51 -10.66
C ILE A 109 5.25 -3.89 -11.99
N VAL A 110 5.83 -4.70 -12.86
CA VAL A 110 6.49 -4.25 -14.09
C VAL A 110 5.98 -5.04 -15.30
N SER A 111 5.51 -4.35 -16.33
CA SER A 111 5.26 -4.92 -17.66
C SER A 111 6.53 -4.88 -18.48
N MET A 112 6.96 -6.02 -19.04
CA MET A 112 8.21 -6.11 -19.82
C MET A 112 8.09 -5.53 -21.23
N GLN A 113 6.88 -5.47 -21.76
CA GLN A 113 6.60 -4.91 -23.09
C GLN A 113 5.85 -3.60 -22.98
N ALA A 114 6.23 -2.63 -23.81
CA ALA A 114 5.50 -1.40 -23.96
C ALA A 114 4.13 -1.67 -24.63
N SER A 115 3.09 -1.06 -24.11
CA SER A 115 1.75 -1.11 -24.73
C SER A 115 1.69 -0.40 -26.10
N ASP A 116 2.65 0.50 -26.36
CA ASP A 116 2.83 1.21 -27.61
C ASP A 116 4.31 1.32 -27.95
N LEU A 117 4.72 0.76 -29.09
CA LEU A 117 6.10 0.78 -29.57
C LEU A 117 6.63 2.21 -29.82
N ALA A 118 5.75 3.18 -30.06
CA ALA A 118 6.15 4.59 -30.20
C ALA A 118 6.77 5.14 -28.89
N HIS A 119 6.50 4.51 -27.74
CA HIS A 119 7.00 4.91 -26.42
C HIS A 119 8.02 3.92 -25.84
N GLN A 120 8.67 3.11 -26.69
CA GLN A 120 9.62 2.06 -26.24
C GLN A 120 10.78 2.62 -25.41
N GLU A 121 11.32 3.78 -25.76
CA GLU A 121 12.43 4.41 -25.02
C GLU A 121 12.00 4.80 -23.61
N GLN A 122 10.84 5.47 -23.47
CA GLN A 122 10.28 5.87 -22.18
C GLN A 122 9.96 4.65 -21.32
N HIS A 123 9.45 3.58 -21.94
CA HIS A 123 9.19 2.33 -21.27
C HIS A 123 10.49 1.69 -20.75
N SER A 124 11.56 1.66 -21.54
CA SER A 124 12.86 1.14 -21.11
C SER A 124 13.43 1.93 -19.93
N ILE A 125 13.29 3.26 -19.93
CA ILE A 125 13.68 4.12 -18.81
C ILE A 125 12.87 3.78 -17.56
N MET A 126 11.57 3.55 -17.70
CA MET A 126 10.68 3.20 -16.60
C MET A 126 11.06 1.85 -15.98
N ILE A 127 11.33 0.82 -16.80
CA ILE A 127 11.81 -0.50 -16.33
C ILE A 127 13.15 -0.37 -15.61
N ALA A 128 14.10 0.37 -16.20
CA ALA A 128 15.40 0.59 -15.59
C ALA A 128 15.27 1.28 -14.21
N ASN A 129 14.37 2.23 -14.07
CA ASN A 129 14.06 2.84 -12.77
C ASN A 129 13.52 1.81 -11.78
N ALA A 130 12.57 0.95 -12.17
CA ALA A 130 12.01 -0.08 -11.28
C ALA A 130 13.11 -1.01 -10.76
N PHE A 131 13.97 -1.51 -11.66
CA PHE A 131 15.06 -2.41 -11.28
C PHE A 131 16.13 -1.71 -10.43
N ALA A 132 16.47 -0.46 -10.74
CA ALA A 132 17.42 0.32 -9.94
C ALA A 132 16.89 0.57 -8.53
N GLN A 133 15.59 0.83 -8.36
CA GLN A 133 14.99 0.98 -7.03
C GLN A 133 14.99 -0.33 -6.24
N ALA A 134 14.65 -1.46 -6.88
CA ALA A 134 14.72 -2.76 -6.24
C ALA A 134 16.16 -3.12 -5.82
N GLU A 135 17.16 -2.86 -6.68
CA GLU A 135 18.57 -3.05 -6.35
C GLU A 135 19.01 -2.15 -5.20
N ALA A 136 18.64 -0.87 -5.22
CA ALA A 136 19.00 0.08 -4.18
C ALA A 136 18.42 -0.29 -2.81
N LEU A 137 17.18 -0.80 -2.77
CA LEU A 137 16.56 -1.33 -1.55
C LEU A 137 17.30 -2.55 -1.00
N MET A 138 17.71 -3.46 -1.89
CA MET A 138 18.41 -4.68 -1.50
C MET A 138 19.83 -4.40 -1.03
N ARG A 139 20.63 -3.67 -1.83
CA ARG A 139 22.08 -3.47 -1.58
C ARG A 139 22.37 -2.31 -0.65
N GLY A 140 21.59 -1.25 -0.76
CA GLY A 140 21.94 0.02 -0.13
C GLY A 140 23.22 0.63 -0.70
N ARG A 141 23.83 1.50 0.10
CA ARG A 141 25.14 2.13 -0.17
C ARG A 141 25.89 2.35 1.14
N THR A 142 27.03 1.73 1.30
CA THR A 142 27.85 1.78 2.51
C THR A 142 28.51 3.14 2.70
N LEU A 143 29.05 3.40 3.89
CA LEU A 143 29.82 4.59 4.18
C LEU A 143 31.10 4.64 3.30
N ASP A 144 31.78 3.51 3.14
CA ASP A 144 33.01 3.42 2.34
C ASP A 144 32.75 3.67 0.86
N GLU A 145 31.68 3.10 0.29
CA GLU A 145 31.26 3.36 -1.08
C GLU A 145 30.87 4.83 -1.28
N THR A 146 30.18 5.41 -0.29
CA THR A 146 29.80 6.83 -0.32
C THR A 146 31.05 7.71 -0.29
N TYR A 147 32.00 7.38 0.59
CA TYR A 147 33.26 8.12 0.71
C TYR A 147 34.12 8.01 -0.55
N ALA A 148 34.20 6.82 -1.15
CA ALA A 148 34.91 6.59 -2.39
C ALA A 148 34.38 7.42 -3.57
N GLY A 149 33.07 7.72 -3.59
CA GLY A 149 32.41 8.53 -4.61
C GLY A 149 32.60 10.04 -4.46
N ILE A 150 33.24 10.52 -3.37
CA ILE A 150 33.51 11.95 -3.15
C ILE A 150 34.86 12.33 -3.80
N ASP A 151 34.91 13.52 -4.40
CA ASP A 151 36.13 14.08 -4.95
C ASP A 151 37.24 14.03 -3.89
N PRO A 152 38.42 13.48 -4.21
CA PRO A 152 39.54 13.39 -3.28
C PRO A 152 39.92 14.74 -2.65
N GLU A 153 39.85 15.84 -3.40
CA GLU A 153 40.20 17.20 -2.93
C GLU A 153 39.17 17.74 -1.91
N ALA A 154 37.96 17.21 -1.91
CA ALA A 154 36.89 17.64 -0.99
C ALA A 154 36.77 16.74 0.27
N ARG A 155 37.43 15.58 0.31
CA ARG A 155 37.27 14.56 1.36
C ARG A 155 37.60 15.03 2.77
N ASP A 156 38.57 15.88 2.90
CA ASP A 156 39.05 16.37 4.21
C ASP A 156 38.26 17.56 4.77
N GLN A 157 37.27 18.04 4.03
CA GLN A 157 36.43 19.13 4.50
C GLN A 157 35.46 18.66 5.58
N GLN A 158 35.41 19.34 6.72
CA GLN A 158 34.49 19.03 7.83
C GLN A 158 33.00 18.96 7.40
N ALA A 159 32.60 19.80 6.43
CA ALA A 159 31.27 19.79 5.85
C ALA A 159 30.93 18.47 5.13
N VAL A 160 31.93 17.82 4.50
CA VAL A 160 31.78 16.51 3.85
C VAL A 160 31.57 15.44 4.88
N HIS A 161 32.35 15.42 5.97
CA HIS A 161 32.17 14.44 7.06
C HIS A 161 30.80 14.53 7.73
N ALA A 162 30.27 15.72 7.93
CA ALA A 162 28.93 15.90 8.46
C ALA A 162 27.85 15.39 7.48
N ARG A 163 28.05 15.62 6.19
CA ARG A 163 27.07 15.32 5.12
C ARG A 163 27.07 13.85 4.71
N ILE A 164 28.19 13.15 4.80
CA ILE A 164 28.37 11.80 4.23
C ILE A 164 27.37 10.78 4.82
N ARG A 165 27.04 10.90 6.12
CA ARG A 165 26.07 10.02 6.78
C ARG A 165 24.67 10.12 6.22
N HIS A 166 24.31 11.27 5.65
CA HIS A 166 23.01 11.46 4.99
C HIS A 166 22.94 10.80 3.60
N MET A 167 24.05 10.32 3.08
CA MET A 167 24.17 9.69 1.76
C MET A 167 24.36 8.17 1.83
N VAL A 168 24.31 7.61 3.04
CA VAL A 168 24.38 6.16 3.30
C VAL A 168 22.96 5.59 3.25
N PHE A 169 22.83 4.43 2.65
CA PHE A 169 21.59 3.67 2.55
C PHE A 169 21.84 2.30 3.19
N SER A 170 21.04 1.91 4.16
CA SER A 170 21.23 0.66 4.90
C SER A 170 21.13 -0.59 4.02
N GLY A 171 20.31 -0.53 2.98
CA GLY A 171 19.94 -1.73 2.22
C GLY A 171 19.13 -2.72 3.05
N ASN A 172 19.03 -3.96 2.56
CA ASN A 172 18.28 -5.04 3.19
C ASN A 172 16.80 -4.69 3.47
N HIS A 173 16.22 -3.83 2.63
CA HIS A 173 14.78 -3.55 2.61
C HIS A 173 14.07 -4.55 1.72
N PRO A 174 13.03 -5.25 2.22
CA PRO A 174 12.37 -6.30 1.48
C PRO A 174 11.56 -5.78 0.30
N SER A 175 11.69 -6.41 -0.85
CA SER A 175 10.85 -6.13 -2.00
C SER A 175 10.60 -7.39 -2.84
N ASN A 176 9.45 -7.43 -3.49
CA ASN A 176 9.11 -8.38 -4.54
C ASN A 176 9.08 -7.64 -5.88
N THR A 177 9.42 -8.34 -6.96
CA THR A 177 9.24 -7.81 -8.31
C THR A 177 8.37 -8.77 -9.10
N LEU A 178 7.14 -8.35 -9.40
CA LEU A 178 6.20 -9.10 -10.22
C LEU A 178 6.37 -8.64 -11.67
N LEU A 179 6.83 -9.58 -12.51
CA LEU A 179 7.03 -9.32 -13.94
C LEU A 179 5.84 -9.84 -14.73
N LEU A 180 5.23 -8.97 -15.52
CA LEU A 180 4.25 -9.33 -16.53
C LEU A 180 4.95 -9.31 -17.89
N ASP A 181 4.79 -10.33 -18.71
CA ASP A 181 5.33 -10.30 -20.07
C ASP A 181 4.78 -9.09 -20.83
N GLU A 182 3.47 -8.87 -20.72
CA GLU A 182 2.75 -7.75 -21.30
C GLU A 182 1.53 -7.44 -20.42
N LEU A 183 1.15 -6.16 -20.33
CA LEU A 183 -0.10 -5.76 -19.68
C LEU A 183 -1.26 -5.92 -20.67
N THR A 184 -2.00 -7.00 -20.51
CA THR A 184 -3.20 -7.33 -21.25
C THR A 184 -4.38 -7.54 -20.31
N PRO A 185 -5.64 -7.59 -20.80
CA PRO A 185 -6.79 -7.96 -19.97
C PRO A 185 -6.60 -9.33 -19.30
N ARG A 186 -5.87 -10.26 -19.93
CA ARG A 186 -5.55 -11.57 -19.35
C ARG A 186 -4.57 -11.44 -18.18
N SER A 187 -3.44 -10.77 -18.37
CA SER A 187 -2.43 -10.62 -17.31
C SER A 187 -2.96 -9.75 -16.16
N LEU A 188 -3.79 -8.74 -16.44
CA LEU A 188 -4.50 -7.99 -15.41
C LEU A 188 -5.42 -8.91 -14.58
N GLY A 189 -6.23 -9.75 -15.22
CA GLY A 189 -7.08 -10.71 -14.51
C GLY A 189 -6.27 -11.70 -13.65
N MET A 190 -5.10 -12.14 -14.15
CA MET A 190 -4.18 -12.96 -13.36
C MET A 190 -3.63 -12.20 -12.14
N LEU A 191 -3.25 -10.94 -12.31
CA LEU A 191 -2.70 -10.09 -11.24
C LEU A 191 -3.73 -9.81 -10.15
N LEU A 192 -4.98 -9.49 -10.50
CA LEU A 192 -6.05 -9.29 -9.53
C LEU A 192 -6.31 -10.57 -8.72
N SER A 193 -6.49 -11.70 -9.39
CA SER A 193 -6.74 -12.99 -8.74
C SER A 193 -5.54 -13.46 -7.89
N LEU A 194 -4.30 -13.12 -8.28
CA LEU A 194 -3.09 -13.36 -7.48
C LEU A 194 -3.21 -12.71 -6.10
N TYR A 195 -3.57 -11.43 -6.05
CA TYR A 195 -3.72 -10.72 -4.78
C TYR A 195 -4.96 -11.17 -3.98
N GLU A 196 -6.06 -11.48 -4.65
CA GLU A 196 -7.26 -12.02 -3.98
C GLU A 196 -6.95 -13.36 -3.29
N HIS A 197 -6.22 -14.27 -3.96
CA HIS A 197 -5.77 -15.51 -3.34
C HIS A 197 -4.73 -15.28 -2.23
N LYS A 198 -3.81 -14.31 -2.38
CA LYS A 198 -2.90 -13.89 -1.31
C LYS A 198 -3.68 -13.49 -0.05
N ILE A 199 -4.66 -12.60 -0.22
CA ILE A 199 -5.53 -12.11 0.86
C ILE A 199 -6.28 -13.27 1.53
N PHE A 200 -6.85 -14.18 0.72
CA PHE A 200 -7.53 -15.37 1.20
C PHE A 200 -6.61 -16.25 2.07
N VAL A 201 -5.41 -16.56 1.57
CA VAL A 201 -4.44 -17.41 2.30
C VAL A 201 -4.04 -16.75 3.63
N GLN A 202 -3.75 -15.45 3.62
CA GLN A 202 -3.45 -14.71 4.84
C GLN A 202 -4.60 -14.77 5.85
N GLY A 203 -5.84 -14.54 5.40
CA GLY A 203 -7.03 -14.63 6.24
C GLY A 203 -7.23 -16.01 6.84
N ILE A 204 -6.97 -17.08 6.07
CA ILE A 204 -7.04 -18.46 6.58
C ILE A 204 -6.00 -18.69 7.68
N ILE A 205 -4.76 -18.25 7.49
CA ILE A 205 -3.67 -18.43 8.45
C ILE A 205 -3.93 -17.62 9.74
N TRP A 206 -4.39 -16.37 9.62
CA TRP A 206 -4.79 -15.53 10.75
C TRP A 206 -6.14 -15.95 11.38
N GLY A 207 -6.85 -16.91 10.78
CA GLY A 207 -8.14 -17.38 11.27
C GLY A 207 -9.29 -16.39 11.13
N LEU A 208 -9.21 -15.48 10.15
CA LEU A 208 -10.18 -14.41 9.94
C LEU A 208 -11.32 -14.81 9.00
N ASN A 209 -12.43 -14.09 9.06
CA ASN A 209 -13.45 -14.04 8.01
C ASN A 209 -13.08 -12.94 7.03
N SER A 210 -12.24 -13.25 6.03
CA SER A 210 -11.92 -12.33 4.94
C SER A 210 -13.17 -12.06 4.09
N PHE A 211 -13.14 -10.96 3.33
CA PHE A 211 -14.18 -10.54 2.37
C PHE A 211 -15.52 -10.16 3.00
N ASP A 212 -15.58 -9.88 4.29
CA ASP A 212 -16.67 -9.17 4.96
C ASP A 212 -16.17 -7.83 5.57
N GLN A 213 -17.07 -6.88 5.85
CA GLN A 213 -16.71 -5.53 6.27
C GLN A 213 -17.62 -4.97 7.38
N TRP A 214 -17.77 -5.70 8.48
CA TRP A 214 -18.59 -5.25 9.62
C TRP A 214 -18.17 -3.87 10.17
N GLY A 215 -16.91 -3.51 10.05
CA GLY A 215 -16.36 -2.24 10.55
C GLY A 215 -16.99 -0.98 9.95
N VAL A 216 -17.54 -1.06 8.73
CA VAL A 216 -18.17 0.11 8.06
C VAL A 216 -19.67 0.26 8.38
N GLU A 217 -20.32 -0.76 8.97
CA GLU A 217 -21.77 -0.75 9.21
C GLU A 217 -22.18 0.26 10.30
N LEU A 218 -21.34 0.46 11.32
CA LEU A 218 -21.62 1.45 12.36
C LEU A 218 -21.63 2.87 11.77
N GLY A 219 -20.67 3.20 10.92
CA GLY A 219 -20.59 4.51 10.26
C GLY A 219 -21.83 4.82 9.43
N LYS A 220 -22.30 3.86 8.63
CA LYS A 220 -23.53 4.00 7.82
C LYS A 220 -24.76 4.32 8.68
N ARG A 221 -24.94 3.61 9.80
CA ARG A 221 -26.06 3.86 10.73
C ARG A 221 -25.96 5.23 11.39
N LEU A 222 -24.76 5.66 11.80
CA LEU A 222 -24.55 6.98 12.39
C LEU A 222 -24.79 8.08 11.35
N THR A 223 -24.37 7.89 10.11
CA THR A 223 -24.62 8.85 9.01
C THR A 223 -26.11 9.08 8.82
N GLN A 224 -26.92 8.03 8.77
CA GLN A 224 -28.38 8.18 8.63
C GLN A 224 -29.00 8.98 9.77
N ARG A 225 -28.58 8.73 11.01
CA ARG A 225 -29.04 9.45 12.18
C ARG A 225 -28.63 10.95 12.14
N ILE A 226 -27.41 11.24 11.75
CA ILE A 226 -26.90 12.61 11.63
C ILE A 226 -27.64 13.37 10.52
N LEU A 227 -27.96 12.72 9.40
CA LEU A 227 -28.77 13.34 8.34
C LEU A 227 -30.16 13.73 8.84
N GLU A 228 -30.83 12.87 9.59
CA GLU A 228 -32.13 13.17 10.21
C GLU A 228 -32.01 14.38 11.18
N GLU A 229 -30.92 14.48 11.94
CA GLU A 229 -30.68 15.60 12.84
C GLU A 229 -30.36 16.92 12.10
N PHE A 230 -29.79 16.88 10.90
CA PHE A 230 -29.61 18.10 10.07
C PHE A 230 -30.94 18.77 9.71
N GLU A 231 -32.03 18.03 9.62
CA GLU A 231 -33.37 18.54 9.29
C GLU A 231 -34.11 19.11 10.51
N GLN A 232 -33.69 18.75 11.73
CA GLN A 232 -34.33 19.23 12.97
C GLN A 232 -33.99 20.71 13.27
N GLY A 233 -34.91 21.40 13.92
CA GLY A 233 -34.80 22.86 14.18
C GLY A 233 -33.87 23.22 15.34
N GLU A 234 -33.65 22.34 16.31
CA GLU A 234 -32.99 22.58 17.61
C GLU A 234 -31.56 22.02 17.62
N ASP A 235 -30.71 22.53 18.50
CA ASP A 235 -29.36 22.04 18.70
C ASP A 235 -29.39 20.56 19.17
N THR A 236 -28.58 19.69 18.58
CA THR A 236 -28.48 18.31 18.99
C THR A 236 -27.55 18.10 20.18
N HIS A 237 -27.87 17.13 21.04
CA HIS A 237 -27.10 16.72 22.20
C HIS A 237 -27.00 15.18 22.29
N ASN A 238 -27.34 14.47 21.22
CA ASN A 238 -27.50 13.01 21.20
C ASN A 238 -26.20 12.25 20.87
N HIS A 239 -25.10 12.96 20.64
CA HIS A 239 -23.79 12.43 20.32
C HIS A 239 -22.75 12.81 21.38
N ASP A 240 -21.49 12.44 21.16
CA ASP A 240 -20.38 13.00 21.93
C ASP A 240 -20.22 14.51 21.71
N ALA A 241 -19.49 15.18 22.59
CA ALA A 241 -19.36 16.64 22.59
C ALA A 241 -18.78 17.20 21.27
N SER A 242 -17.86 16.48 20.64
CA SER A 242 -17.26 16.87 19.36
C SER A 242 -18.29 16.79 18.24
N THR A 243 -18.97 15.67 18.12
CA THR A 243 -19.97 15.43 17.07
C THR A 243 -21.17 16.39 17.21
N ASN A 244 -21.67 16.61 18.41
CA ASN A 244 -22.72 17.61 18.68
C ASN A 244 -22.28 19.02 18.20
N THR A 245 -21.06 19.40 18.51
CA THR A 245 -20.52 20.72 18.11
C THR A 245 -20.45 20.85 16.59
N LEU A 246 -19.98 19.83 15.89
CA LEU A 246 -19.87 19.81 14.43
C LEU A 246 -21.24 19.88 13.76
N ILE A 247 -22.19 19.07 14.19
CA ILE A 247 -23.57 19.07 13.68
C ILE A 247 -24.20 20.46 13.83
N ASN A 248 -24.15 21.01 15.04
CA ASN A 248 -24.75 22.33 15.35
C ASN A 248 -24.06 23.45 14.58
N HIS A 249 -22.73 23.39 14.39
CA HIS A 249 -21.99 24.37 13.59
C HIS A 249 -22.40 24.30 12.11
N TYR A 250 -22.46 23.10 11.54
CA TYR A 250 -22.90 22.91 10.14
C TYR A 250 -24.30 23.46 9.90
N ARG A 251 -25.26 23.17 10.77
CA ARG A 251 -26.64 23.64 10.67
C ARG A 251 -26.73 25.16 10.71
N ARG A 252 -25.96 25.82 11.62
CA ARG A 252 -25.88 27.28 11.70
C ARG A 252 -25.33 27.89 10.41
N ALA A 253 -24.28 27.26 9.83
CA ALA A 253 -23.71 27.73 8.58
C ALA A 253 -24.69 27.60 7.41
N VAL A 254 -25.44 26.52 7.31
CA VAL A 254 -26.47 26.32 6.26
C VAL A 254 -27.59 27.33 6.39
N LYS A 255 -28.12 27.55 7.63
CA LYS A 255 -29.17 28.58 7.88
C LYS A 255 -28.71 29.99 7.48
N LYS A 256 -27.46 30.34 7.81
CA LYS A 256 -26.90 31.67 7.45
C LYS A 256 -26.82 31.83 5.92
N ASN A 257 -26.40 30.79 5.20
CA ASN A 257 -26.30 30.82 3.73
C ASN A 257 -27.70 30.96 3.09
N GLN A 258 -28.70 30.24 3.59
CA GLN A 258 -30.08 30.35 3.11
C GLN A 258 -30.67 31.73 3.31
N GLN A 259 -30.41 32.39 4.45
CA GLN A 259 -30.84 33.75 4.74
C GLN A 259 -30.13 34.84 3.91
N ALA A 260 -28.90 34.55 3.45
CA ALA A 260 -28.12 35.45 2.59
C ALA A 260 -28.47 35.33 1.10
N ALA A 261 -29.16 34.25 0.70
CA ALA A 261 -29.53 33.96 -0.68
C ALA A 261 -31.01 34.30 -1.00
N GLY A 262 -31.84 34.61 -0.03
CA GLY A 262 -33.22 35.07 -0.14
C GLY A 262 -33.35 36.56 0.17
#